data_d981725162b7b98f29b1abdc0ae0ac05
#
_entry.id   d981725162b7b98f29b1abdc0ae0ac05
#
_cell.length_a   1.000
_cell.length_b   1.000
_cell.length_c   1.000
_cell.angle_alpha   90.00
_cell.angle_beta   90.00
_cell.angle_gamma   90.00
#
_symmetry.space_group_name_H-M   'P 1'
#
loop_
_entity.id
_entity.type
_entity.pdbx_description
1 polymer ?
#
loop_
_entity_poly.entity_id
_entity_poly.type
_entity_poly.pdbx_seq_one_letter_code
_entity_poly.pdbx_strand_id
1 'polypeptide(L)'
;MTLKQLKAFLALARTLNYANASTELHLSQSALSLSIKSLEEELGGKLFKRNTRRVELTQEGKSLIPVSYTHLRAHETREDL
;
A
#
# COMPACT_ATOMS: atom_id res chain seq x y z
N MET A 1 -0.79 -2.61 -11.42
CA MET A 1 -1.26 -2.28 -10.05
C MET A 1 -2.76 -2.47 -9.95
N THR A 2 -3.20 -3.22 -8.95
CA THR A 2 -4.62 -3.39 -8.71
C THR A 2 -5.10 -2.40 -7.65
N LEU A 3 -6.40 -2.13 -7.62
CA LEU A 3 -7.01 -1.30 -6.59
C LEU A 3 -6.73 -1.85 -5.20
N LYS A 4 -6.81 -3.17 -5.05
CA LYS A 4 -6.50 -3.85 -3.78
C LYS A 4 -5.07 -3.60 -3.32
N GLN A 5 -4.11 -3.68 -4.24
CA GLN A 5 -2.70 -3.40 -3.92
C GLN A 5 -2.50 -1.94 -3.51
N LEU A 6 -3.14 -1.01 -4.20
CA LEU A 6 -3.03 0.42 -3.89
C LEU A 6 -3.65 0.75 -2.53
N LYS A 7 -4.80 0.16 -2.22
CA LYS A 7 -5.42 0.33 -0.90
C LYS A 7 -4.54 -0.22 0.21
N ALA A 8 -3.93 -1.39 -0.02
CA ALA A 8 -3.00 -1.99 0.92
C ALA A 8 -1.79 -1.08 1.15
N PHE A 9 -1.21 -0.57 0.06
CA PHE A 9 -0.07 0.34 0.13
C PHE A 9 -0.40 1.60 0.93
N LEU A 10 -1.53 2.26 0.62
CA LEU A 10 -1.90 3.50 1.29
C LEU A 10 -2.21 3.31 2.78
N ALA A 11 -2.87 2.22 3.13
CA ALA A 11 -3.14 1.91 4.53
C ALA A 11 -1.85 1.68 5.31
N LEU A 12 -0.91 0.95 4.73
CA LEU A 12 0.39 0.71 5.37
C LEU A 12 1.23 1.98 5.43
N ALA A 13 1.19 2.80 4.39
CA ALA A 13 1.91 4.08 4.36
C ALA A 13 1.43 5.03 5.44
N ARG A 14 0.12 5.03 5.69
CA ARG A 14 -0.49 5.90 6.69
C ARG A 14 -0.24 5.42 8.12
N THR A 15 -0.35 4.11 8.35
CA THR A 15 -0.22 3.55 9.70
C THR A 15 1.21 3.18 10.06
N LEU A 16 2.01 2.80 9.06
CA LEU A 16 3.37 2.26 9.23
C LEU A 16 3.39 1.09 10.22
N ASN A 17 2.32 0.32 10.23
CA ASN A 17 2.12 -0.80 11.15
C ASN A 17 1.29 -1.87 10.45
N TYR A 18 1.89 -3.04 10.22
CA TYR A 18 1.22 -4.14 9.52
C TYR A 18 -0.04 -4.61 10.23
N ALA A 19 0.00 -4.71 11.55
CA ALA A 19 -1.17 -5.14 12.32
C ALA A 19 -2.33 -4.17 12.16
N ASN A 20 -2.06 -2.87 12.31
CA ASN A 20 -3.09 -1.84 12.17
C ASN A 20 -3.65 -1.79 10.76
N ALA A 21 -2.78 -1.82 9.77
CA ALA A 21 -3.20 -1.78 8.37
C ALA A 21 -4.03 -3.01 8.00
N SER A 22 -3.62 -4.20 8.46
CA SER A 22 -4.36 -5.42 8.16
C SER A 22 -5.75 -5.42 8.81
N THR A 23 -5.85 -4.91 10.02
CA THR A 23 -7.14 -4.77 10.71
C THR A 23 -8.06 -3.81 9.95
N GLU A 24 -7.54 -2.68 9.54
CA GLU A 24 -8.29 -1.69 8.77
C GLU A 24 -8.83 -2.26 7.46
N LEU A 25 -8.02 -3.09 6.80
CA LEU A 25 -8.37 -3.66 5.50
C LEU A 25 -9.12 -5.00 5.61
N HIS A 26 -9.31 -5.49 6.82
CA HIS A 26 -9.91 -6.80 7.06
C HIS A 26 -9.12 -7.93 6.39
N LEU A 27 -7.79 -7.83 6.45
CA LEU A 27 -6.88 -8.83 5.91
C LEU A 27 -6.01 -9.40 7.02
N SER A 28 -5.46 -10.60 6.80
CA SER A 28 -4.40 -11.09 7.68
C SER A 28 -3.12 -10.32 7.37
N GLN A 29 -2.19 -10.30 8.32
CA GLN A 29 -0.89 -9.66 8.08
C GLN A 29 -0.14 -10.34 6.94
N SER A 30 -0.28 -11.67 6.81
CA SER A 30 0.32 -12.41 5.71
C SER A 30 -0.22 -11.97 4.36
N ALA A 31 -1.54 -11.82 4.25
CA ALA A 31 -2.19 -11.36 3.02
C ALA A 31 -1.76 -9.94 2.66
N LEU A 32 -1.69 -9.05 3.65
CA LEU A 32 -1.22 -7.69 3.45
C LEU A 32 0.23 -7.68 2.95
N SER A 33 1.10 -8.46 3.60
CA SER A 33 2.50 -8.55 3.24
C SER A 33 2.68 -9.04 1.80
N LEU A 34 1.89 -10.04 1.39
CA LEU A 34 1.93 -10.55 0.02
C LEU A 34 1.47 -9.51 -1.00
N SER A 35 0.43 -8.74 -0.68
CA SER A 35 -0.04 -7.67 -1.56
C SER A 35 1.03 -6.61 -1.77
N ILE A 36 1.71 -6.21 -0.69
CA ILE A 36 2.79 -5.22 -0.76
C ILE A 36 3.96 -5.77 -1.56
N LYS A 37 4.36 -7.01 -1.30
CA LYS A 37 5.46 -7.64 -2.02
C LYS A 37 5.17 -7.74 -3.52
N SER A 38 3.95 -8.13 -3.86
CA SER A 38 3.53 -8.23 -5.25
C SER A 38 3.60 -6.87 -5.96
N LEU A 39 3.18 -5.82 -5.27
CA LEU A 39 3.26 -4.46 -5.81
C LEU A 39 4.71 -4.02 -5.99
N GLU A 40 5.56 -4.30 -5.02
CA GLU A 40 6.99 -3.99 -5.11
C GLU A 40 7.65 -4.71 -6.29
N GLU A 41 7.33 -5.98 -6.50
CA GLU A 41 7.86 -6.74 -7.62
C GLU A 41 7.40 -6.16 -8.96
N GLU A 42 6.16 -5.76 -9.05
CA GLU A 42 5.60 -5.16 -10.25
C GLU A 42 6.29 -3.84 -10.59
N LEU A 43 6.58 -3.02 -9.58
CA LEU A 43 7.21 -1.72 -9.76
C LEU A 43 8.73 -1.79 -9.85
N GLY A 44 9.32 -2.92 -9.48
CA GLY A 44 10.75 -3.13 -9.53
C GLY A 44 11.53 -2.43 -8.43
N GLY A 45 10.91 -2.14 -7.29
CA GLY A 45 11.59 -1.49 -6.17
C GLY A 45 10.85 -1.66 -4.85
N LYS A 46 11.55 -1.44 -3.77
CA LYS A 46 10.99 -1.52 -2.43
C LYS A 46 10.24 -0.24 -2.07
N LEU A 47 9.04 -0.39 -1.54
CA LEU A 47 8.22 0.72 -1.08
C LEU A 47 8.38 0.97 0.41
N PHE A 48 8.75 -0.06 1.16
CA PHE A 48 8.93 0.02 2.60
C PHE A 48 10.24 -0.62 3.02
N LYS A 49 10.87 -0.03 4.03
CA LYS A 49 12.03 -0.62 4.72
C LYS A 49 11.55 -1.23 6.01
N ARG A 50 11.99 -2.46 6.27
CA ARG A 50 11.71 -3.14 7.52
C ARG A 50 12.92 -3.08 8.43
N ASN A 51 12.74 -2.42 9.55
CA ASN A 51 13.63 -2.46 10.69
C ASN A 51 13.05 -3.42 11.72
N THR A 52 13.84 -3.83 12.70
CA THR A 52 13.37 -4.71 13.77
C THR A 52 12.18 -4.13 14.54
N ARG A 53 11.99 -2.82 14.52
CA ARG A 53 10.94 -2.15 15.29
C ARG A 53 10.03 -1.23 14.49
N ARG A 54 10.38 -0.93 13.24
CA ARG A 54 9.65 0.06 12.45
C ARG A 54 9.51 -0.33 11.00
N VAL A 55 8.43 0.12 10.42
CA VAL A 55 8.23 0.12 8.99
C VAL A 55 8.36 1.57 8.54
N GLU A 56 9.18 1.81 7.53
CA GLU A 56 9.40 3.16 7.00
C GLU A 56 9.20 3.17 5.50
N LEU A 57 8.72 4.29 4.96
CA LEU A 57 8.61 4.47 3.52
C LEU A 57 9.98 4.71 2.91
N THR A 58 10.23 4.07 1.77
CA THR A 58 11.40 4.40 0.94
C THR A 58 11.09 5.64 0.13
N GLN A 59 12.09 6.15 -0.60
CA GLN A 59 11.87 7.27 -1.50
C GLN A 59 10.85 6.90 -2.58
N GLU A 60 10.94 5.69 -3.10
CA GLU A 60 9.98 5.16 -4.08
C GLU A 60 8.57 5.09 -3.51
N GLY A 61 8.45 4.68 -2.23
CA GLY A 61 7.16 4.65 -1.55
C GLY A 61 6.56 6.03 -1.42
N LYS A 62 7.35 7.02 -1.04
CA LYS A 62 6.90 8.41 -0.93
C LYS A 62 6.42 8.95 -2.26
N SER A 63 7.10 8.61 -3.34
CA SER A 63 6.74 9.07 -4.69
C SER A 63 5.43 8.44 -5.18
N LEU A 64 5.11 7.24 -4.71
CA LEU A 64 3.91 6.53 -5.14
C LEU A 64 2.63 7.08 -4.48
N ILE A 65 2.72 7.73 -3.34
CA ILE A 65 1.54 8.18 -2.60
C ILE A 65 0.61 9.06 -3.44
N PRO A 66 1.08 10.17 -4.05
CA PRO A 66 0.17 11.01 -4.85
C PRO A 66 -0.39 10.29 -6.07
N VAL A 67 0.39 9.41 -6.70
CA VAL A 67 -0.06 8.62 -7.84
C VAL A 67 -1.19 7.68 -7.42
N SER A 68 -1.05 7.05 -6.25
CA SER A 68 -2.05 6.10 -5.72
C SER A 68 -3.36 6.81 -5.41
N TYR A 69 -3.32 7.97 -4.79
CA TYR A 69 -4.53 8.76 -4.50
C TYR A 69 -5.24 9.19 -5.77
N THR A 70 -4.50 9.66 -6.75
CA THR A 70 -5.06 10.06 -8.03
C THR A 70 -5.76 8.88 -8.71
N HIS A 71 -5.13 7.71 -8.68
CA HIS A 71 -5.68 6.51 -9.28
C HIS A 71 -6.98 6.07 -8.59
N LEU A 72 -6.99 6.06 -7.27
CA LEU A 72 -8.18 5.70 -6.48
C LEU A 72 -9.31 6.68 -6.72
N ARG A 73 -9.00 7.97 -6.77
CA ARG A 73 -9.99 9.01 -7.01
C ARG A 73 -10.67 8.85 -8.36
N ALA A 74 -9.90 8.59 -9.39
CA ALA A 74 -10.44 8.33 -10.73
C ALA A 74 -11.34 7.11 -10.74
N HIS A 75 -10.96 6.07 -10.01
CA HIS A 75 -11.71 4.84 -9.91
C HIS A 75 -13.03 5.05 -9.16
N GLU A 76 -13.01 5.80 -8.07
CA GLU A 76 -14.21 6.13 -7.30
C GLU A 76 -15.20 6.95 -8.13
N THR A 77 -14.69 7.90 -8.90
CA THR A 77 -15.52 8.70 -9.79
C THR A 77 -16.24 7.84 -10.82
N ARG A 78 -15.57 6.81 -11.31
CA ARG A 78 -16.19 5.85 -12.23
C ARG A 78 -17.32 5.06 -11.60
N GLU A 79 -17.14 4.66 -10.36
CA GLU A 79 -18.14 3.87 -9.65
C GLU A 79 -19.40 4.67 -9.38
N ASP A 80 -19.28 5.97 -9.21
CA ASP A 80 -20.40 6.86 -8.96
C ASP A 80 -21.26 7.12 -10.22
N LEU A 81 -20.77 6.74 -11.35
CA LEU A 81 -21.49 6.88 -12.61
C LEU A 81 -22.28 5.62 -12.93
#